data_cb231ee1a625437b262d6eb91a2d8b93
#
_entry.id   cb231ee1a625437b262d6eb91a2d8b93
#
_cell.length_a   1.000
_cell.length_b   1.000
_cell.length_c   1.000
_cell.angle_alpha   90.00
_cell.angle_beta   90.00
_cell.angle_gamma   90.00
#
_symmetry.space_group_name_H-M   'P 1'
#
loop_
_entity.id
_entity.type
_entity.pdbx_description
1 polymer ?
#
loop_
_entity_poly.entity_id
_entity_poly.type
_entity_poly.pdbx_seq_one_letter_code
_entity_poly.pdbx_strand_id
1 'polypeptide(L)'
;MPYHWSSFAWRVGWVLLALTLPACGDWLPRANLAPTYEPPQYVVPASWHGASPFVEAKPSDDELRPDWWKLYTDPVLDKLVEQAMAANPDLQAAAERFVQARNMMMKARAQYQPQIGIDFGGSHNRQSFERLFRPENSPLQQSTMELGGLASWEYDLWSALRNAARVETYRAQERAADWGLARLSLQAEVASDYFLLRGFDAQTAIYQQSIDLYKNTLDLVKAQFAGAIASALDVARVESLYYSTQTKLAQVQAQRQVTEQAIAILVNMAPASFTIDPINELRVASFTIPRIIPATVLERRPDIAGSERRMAQASRVIGIARAAFFPNLAFRADGGFEDGFNLIKLANSFWAYGSAVSLPVFQGGYRRAQLQEAWAAYRETEDLYRATVLNAFREVENNLTLTNRLTLAADRQDAAVGANFKTQNLTLELFQGGLASSLEVIYAQLNTLLARIDSIQIKTELLRSSVALIRALGGGWDRKQLPSDDQIQPFGTFQYVNLTKPAPVGGIDVHADDNHVYNDLTTRPAR
;
A
#
# COMPACT_ATOMS: atom_id res chain seq x y z
N MET A 1 24.47 25.16 -67.04
CA MET A 1 23.03 25.07 -66.80
C MET A 1 22.80 24.93 -65.29
N PRO A 2 22.29 25.93 -64.61
CA PRO A 2 22.00 25.90 -63.17
C PRO A 2 20.49 26.02 -62.97
N TYR A 3 19.79 24.91 -62.87
CA TYR A 3 18.41 24.89 -62.41
C TYR A 3 18.08 23.51 -61.85
N HIS A 4 18.25 23.29 -60.54
CA HIS A 4 17.53 22.18 -59.84
C HIS A 4 17.66 22.19 -58.31
N TRP A 5 18.27 23.20 -57.69
CA TRP A 5 18.39 23.24 -56.22
C TRP A 5 17.17 23.86 -55.50
N SER A 6 16.37 24.68 -56.16
CA SER A 6 15.21 25.33 -55.54
C SER A 6 14.03 24.38 -55.28
N SER A 7 13.86 23.32 -56.08
CA SER A 7 12.75 22.37 -55.91
C SER A 7 12.99 21.34 -54.81
N PHE A 8 14.24 21.07 -54.44
CA PHE A 8 14.58 20.16 -53.36
C PHE A 8 14.38 20.83 -51.97
N ALA A 9 14.78 22.06 -51.81
CA ALA A 9 14.55 22.84 -50.59
C ALA A 9 13.05 23.04 -50.28
N TRP A 10 12.22 23.21 -51.30
CA TRP A 10 10.75 23.29 -51.11
C TRP A 10 10.13 21.96 -50.70
N ARG A 11 10.61 20.84 -51.20
CA ARG A 11 10.10 19.49 -50.84
C ARG A 11 10.53 19.01 -49.46
N VAL A 12 11.75 19.32 -49.04
CA VAL A 12 12.23 19.06 -47.67
C VAL A 12 11.50 20.00 -46.67
N GLY A 13 11.17 21.25 -47.06
CA GLY A 13 10.36 22.15 -46.27
C GLY A 13 8.95 21.60 -45.97
N TRP A 14 8.29 20.93 -46.92
CA TRP A 14 6.97 20.31 -46.70
C TRP A 14 7.03 19.08 -45.84
N VAL A 15 8.10 18.28 -45.87
CA VAL A 15 8.30 17.13 -44.98
C VAL A 15 8.61 17.61 -43.56
N LEU A 16 9.39 18.67 -43.38
CA LEU A 16 9.63 19.31 -42.08
C LEU A 16 8.38 20.02 -41.55
N LEU A 17 7.54 20.63 -42.42
CA LEU A 17 6.26 21.21 -42.03
C LEU A 17 5.25 20.13 -41.61
N ALA A 18 5.27 18.94 -42.20
CA ALA A 18 4.46 17.80 -41.79
C ALA A 18 4.91 17.22 -40.43
N LEU A 19 6.19 17.35 -40.06
CA LEU A 19 6.74 16.97 -38.75
C LEU A 19 6.43 17.98 -37.63
N THR A 20 6.04 19.20 -37.97
CA THR A 20 5.61 20.22 -36.97
C THR A 20 4.11 20.19 -36.69
N LEU A 21 3.35 19.29 -37.30
CA LEU A 21 1.90 19.08 -37.10
C LEU A 21 1.44 18.46 -35.75
N PRO A 22 2.28 18.00 -34.79
CA PRO A 22 1.78 17.60 -33.48
C PRO A 22 1.15 18.76 -32.69
N ALA A 23 1.48 20.02 -32.98
CA ALA A 23 0.94 21.16 -32.24
C ALA A 23 -0.47 21.62 -32.70
N CYS A 24 -0.95 21.13 -33.86
CA CYS A 24 -2.25 21.52 -34.44
C CYS A 24 -3.32 20.42 -34.33
N GLY A 25 -3.15 19.46 -33.44
CA GLY A 25 -4.04 18.29 -33.28
C GLY A 25 -5.44 18.58 -32.73
N ASP A 26 -5.76 19.80 -32.33
CA ASP A 26 -7.07 20.13 -31.71
C ASP A 26 -8.17 20.52 -32.69
N TRP A 27 -7.87 20.65 -33.98
CA TRP A 27 -8.86 21.06 -34.99
C TRP A 27 -9.72 19.89 -35.53
N LEU A 28 -9.31 18.64 -35.36
CA LEU A 28 -10.13 17.48 -35.73
C LEU A 28 -11.05 17.09 -34.54
N PRO A 29 -12.35 16.85 -34.78
CA PRO A 29 -13.29 16.48 -33.73
C PRO A 29 -12.89 15.18 -33.07
N ARG A 30 -12.89 15.16 -31.75
CA ARG A 30 -12.59 13.98 -30.93
C ARG A 30 -13.76 13.70 -30.01
N ALA A 31 -14.32 12.52 -30.09
CA ALA A 31 -15.42 12.08 -29.25
C ALA A 31 -14.87 11.15 -28.13
N ASN A 32 -15.24 11.42 -26.90
CA ASN A 32 -14.98 10.50 -25.80
C ASN A 32 -16.25 9.67 -25.54
N LEU A 33 -16.15 8.36 -25.78
CA LEU A 33 -17.28 7.43 -25.62
C LEU A 33 -17.36 6.79 -24.23
N ALA A 34 -16.44 7.12 -23.32
CA ALA A 34 -16.56 6.71 -21.93
C ALA A 34 -17.76 7.41 -21.26
N PRO A 35 -18.48 6.72 -20.36
CA PRO A 35 -19.51 7.37 -19.55
C PRO A 35 -18.87 8.47 -18.68
N THR A 36 -19.66 9.51 -18.37
CA THR A 36 -19.27 10.48 -17.35
C THR A 36 -19.11 9.72 -16.04
N TYR A 37 -17.90 9.82 -15.47
CA TYR A 37 -17.60 9.17 -14.21
C TYR A 37 -17.91 10.12 -13.06
N GLU A 38 -18.81 9.71 -12.19
CA GLU A 38 -19.11 10.36 -10.92
C GLU A 38 -18.97 9.32 -9.81
N PRO A 39 -18.20 9.61 -8.73
CA PRO A 39 -18.14 8.72 -7.59
C PRO A 39 -19.53 8.51 -7.00
N PRO A 40 -19.91 7.27 -6.64
CA PRO A 40 -21.20 7.02 -6.02
C PRO A 40 -21.33 7.78 -4.71
N GLN A 41 -22.48 8.44 -4.52
CA GLN A 41 -22.82 9.07 -3.26
C GLN A 41 -23.49 8.04 -2.35
N TYR A 42 -22.95 7.85 -1.16
CA TYR A 42 -23.55 6.99 -0.13
C TYR A 42 -24.15 7.82 0.99
N VAL A 43 -25.24 7.32 1.57
CA VAL A 43 -25.78 7.88 2.79
C VAL A 43 -24.78 7.61 3.93
N VAL A 44 -24.13 8.67 4.38
CA VAL A 44 -23.18 8.62 5.47
C VAL A 44 -23.91 8.91 6.77
N PRO A 45 -23.74 8.11 7.85
CA PRO A 45 -24.31 8.41 9.16
C PRO A 45 -23.85 9.77 9.65
N ALA A 46 -24.72 10.51 10.33
CA ALA A 46 -24.39 11.83 10.89
C ALA A 46 -23.42 11.74 12.09
N SER A 47 -23.42 10.60 12.81
CA SER A 47 -22.60 10.35 13.99
C SER A 47 -22.32 8.87 14.19
N TRP A 48 -21.29 8.56 14.98
CA TRP A 48 -20.96 7.19 15.37
C TRP A 48 -21.82 6.75 16.56
N HIS A 49 -22.26 5.47 16.57
CA HIS A 49 -23.00 4.88 17.69
C HIS A 49 -22.10 4.62 18.92
N GLY A 50 -20.84 4.25 18.70
CA GLY A 50 -19.88 3.97 19.75
C GLY A 50 -19.38 5.19 20.53
N ALA A 51 -19.90 6.37 20.23
CA ALA A 51 -19.38 7.64 20.75
C ALA A 51 -19.83 8.03 22.16
N SER A 52 -20.70 7.27 22.85
CA SER A 52 -21.08 7.53 24.25
C SER A 52 -20.25 6.67 25.21
N PRO A 53 -19.57 7.18 26.25
CA PRO A 53 -19.80 8.42 26.98
C PRO A 53 -18.79 9.56 26.71
N PHE A 54 -18.20 9.65 25.54
CA PHE A 54 -17.23 10.72 25.27
C PHE A 54 -17.89 12.10 25.30
N VAL A 55 -17.22 13.03 25.97
CA VAL A 55 -17.56 14.46 25.98
C VAL A 55 -17.47 15.00 24.55
N GLU A 56 -18.39 15.89 24.18
CA GLU A 56 -18.37 16.64 22.92
C GLU A 56 -17.03 17.40 22.78
N ALA A 57 -16.04 16.75 22.19
CA ALA A 57 -14.85 17.45 21.73
C ALA A 57 -15.19 18.17 20.41
N LYS A 58 -14.72 19.40 20.26
CA LYS A 58 -14.79 20.11 18.98
C LYS A 58 -14.13 19.23 17.91
N PRO A 59 -14.70 19.14 16.69
CA PRO A 59 -14.03 18.43 15.60
C PRO A 59 -12.61 18.98 15.43
N SER A 60 -11.62 18.17 15.66
CA SER A 60 -10.20 18.50 15.49
C SER A 60 -9.64 17.67 14.34
N ASP A 61 -10.25 17.85 13.18
CA ASP A 61 -9.92 17.09 11.97
C ASP A 61 -8.45 17.25 11.54
N ASP A 62 -7.80 18.35 11.93
CA ASP A 62 -6.39 18.63 11.63
C ASP A 62 -5.40 18.00 12.63
N GLU A 63 -5.86 17.33 13.71
CA GLU A 63 -4.98 16.78 14.75
C GLU A 63 -4.42 15.39 14.43
N LEU A 64 -4.99 14.63 13.49
CA LEU A 64 -4.38 13.38 13.01
C LEU A 64 -3.23 13.71 12.04
N ARG A 65 -2.03 13.78 12.61
CA ARG A 65 -0.79 13.98 11.85
C ARG A 65 -0.27 12.67 11.26
N PRO A 66 0.53 12.74 10.21
CA PRO A 66 1.18 11.54 9.64
C PRO A 66 2.06 10.78 10.64
N ASP A 67 2.53 11.46 11.69
CA ASP A 67 3.34 10.94 12.79
C ASP A 67 2.52 10.65 14.05
N TRP A 68 1.32 10.10 13.88
CA TRP A 68 0.33 9.84 14.93
C TRP A 68 0.86 8.99 16.10
N TRP A 69 1.88 8.14 15.91
CA TRP A 69 2.48 7.31 16.96
C TRP A 69 3.18 8.16 18.04
N LYS A 70 3.59 9.38 17.72
CA LYS A 70 4.17 10.33 18.70
C LYS A 70 3.18 10.79 19.77
N LEU A 71 1.88 10.55 19.57
CA LEU A 71 0.85 10.77 20.60
C LEU A 71 1.10 9.92 21.85
N TYR A 72 1.76 8.78 21.72
CA TYR A 72 2.09 7.90 22.86
C TYR A 72 3.31 8.35 23.64
N THR A 73 4.05 9.36 23.18
CA THR A 73 5.22 9.96 23.86
C THR A 73 6.28 8.93 24.30
N ASP A 74 6.50 7.90 23.47
CA ASP A 74 7.46 6.83 23.73
C ASP A 74 8.59 6.85 22.68
N PRO A 75 9.82 7.27 23.09
CA PRO A 75 10.93 7.42 22.15
C PRO A 75 11.42 6.10 21.56
N VAL A 76 11.15 4.95 22.20
CA VAL A 76 11.49 3.63 21.65
C VAL A 76 10.53 3.29 20.53
N LEU A 77 9.23 3.54 20.73
CA LEU A 77 8.23 3.38 19.68
C LEU A 77 8.52 4.28 18.47
N ASP A 78 8.84 5.56 18.72
CA ASP A 78 9.18 6.52 17.66
C ASP A 78 10.30 5.98 16.77
N LYS A 79 11.40 5.56 17.39
CA LYS A 79 12.56 5.00 16.68
C LYS A 79 12.21 3.73 15.89
N LEU A 80 11.41 2.83 16.45
CA LEU A 80 11.02 1.59 15.78
C LEU A 80 10.16 1.86 14.55
N VAL A 81 9.17 2.76 14.65
CA VAL A 81 8.31 3.12 13.52
C VAL A 81 9.12 3.83 12.42
N GLU A 82 9.98 4.78 12.79
CA GLU A 82 10.84 5.49 11.82
C GLU A 82 11.79 4.50 11.10
N GLN A 83 12.39 3.57 11.85
CA GLN A 83 13.27 2.54 11.27
C GLN A 83 12.49 1.58 10.35
N ALA A 84 11.31 1.13 10.76
CA ALA A 84 10.45 0.28 9.93
C ALA A 84 10.08 0.97 8.62
N MET A 85 9.68 2.25 8.68
CA MET A 85 9.34 3.02 7.50
C MET A 85 10.50 3.22 6.53
N ALA A 86 11.71 3.39 7.05
CA ALA A 86 12.91 3.57 6.23
C ALA A 86 13.42 2.26 5.60
N ALA A 87 13.26 1.12 6.29
CA ALA A 87 13.99 -0.10 5.94
C ALA A 87 13.12 -1.29 5.54
N ASN A 88 11.79 -1.28 5.81
CA ASN A 88 10.93 -2.43 5.59
C ASN A 88 10.85 -2.86 4.12
N PRO A 89 11.17 -4.13 3.77
CA PRO A 89 11.20 -4.59 2.38
C PRO A 89 9.85 -4.62 1.69
N ASP A 90 8.75 -4.89 2.42
CA ASP A 90 7.41 -4.97 1.85
C ASP A 90 6.90 -3.57 1.49
N LEU A 91 7.22 -2.56 2.32
CA LEU A 91 6.92 -1.17 2.01
C LEU A 91 7.71 -0.69 0.78
N GLN A 92 8.99 -1.07 0.66
CA GLN A 92 9.81 -0.79 -0.52
C GLN A 92 9.23 -1.47 -1.77
N ALA A 93 8.80 -2.74 -1.67
CA ALA A 93 8.16 -3.44 -2.77
C ALA A 93 6.85 -2.76 -3.21
N ALA A 94 6.07 -2.22 -2.28
CA ALA A 94 4.87 -1.44 -2.60
C ALA A 94 5.20 -0.14 -3.36
N ALA A 95 6.27 0.56 -2.97
CA ALA A 95 6.76 1.74 -3.70
C ALA A 95 7.20 1.39 -5.12
N GLU A 96 7.92 0.28 -5.31
CA GLU A 96 8.35 -0.17 -6.64
C GLU A 96 7.16 -0.58 -7.55
N ARG A 97 6.08 -1.13 -6.99
CA ARG A 97 4.84 -1.39 -7.75
C ARG A 97 4.21 -0.10 -8.26
N PHE A 98 4.28 0.98 -7.49
CA PHE A 98 3.85 2.29 -7.95
C PHE A 98 4.75 2.81 -9.09
N VAL A 99 6.08 2.66 -8.98
CA VAL A 99 7.03 3.02 -10.07
C VAL A 99 6.71 2.23 -11.35
N GLN A 100 6.44 0.92 -11.24
CA GLN A 100 6.01 0.10 -12.39
C GLN A 100 4.73 0.63 -13.04
N ALA A 101 3.72 0.98 -12.23
CA ALA A 101 2.46 1.51 -12.75
C ALA A 101 2.62 2.85 -13.47
N ARG A 102 3.48 3.76 -12.96
CA ARG A 102 3.84 5.01 -13.65
C ARG A 102 4.45 4.76 -15.03
N ASN A 103 5.34 3.79 -15.14
CA ASN A 103 5.97 3.43 -16.41
C ASN A 103 4.98 2.77 -17.38
N MET A 104 4.01 1.98 -16.87
CA MET A 104 2.92 1.45 -17.70
C MET A 104 2.03 2.57 -18.24
N MET A 105 1.73 3.61 -17.45
CA MET A 105 1.02 4.79 -17.93
C MET A 105 1.78 5.48 -19.06
N MET A 106 3.12 5.64 -18.95
CA MET A 106 3.92 6.23 -20.04
C MET A 106 3.89 5.39 -21.31
N LYS A 107 3.97 4.05 -21.18
CA LYS A 107 3.81 3.14 -22.34
C LYS A 107 2.44 3.32 -23.00
N ALA A 108 1.37 3.43 -22.22
CA ALA A 108 0.03 3.64 -22.75
C ALA A 108 -0.12 5.03 -23.41
N ARG A 109 0.48 6.08 -22.84
CA ARG A 109 0.53 7.42 -23.44
C ARG A 109 1.30 7.44 -24.76
N ALA A 110 2.35 6.65 -24.89
CA ALA A 110 3.12 6.56 -26.12
C ALA A 110 2.30 6.00 -27.29
N GLN A 111 1.26 5.20 -27.03
CA GLN A 111 0.45 4.56 -28.09
C GLN A 111 -0.37 5.57 -28.93
N TYR A 112 -0.73 6.74 -28.38
CA TYR A 112 -1.42 7.77 -29.16
C TYR A 112 -0.49 8.83 -29.78
N GLN A 113 0.83 8.65 -29.64
CA GLN A 113 1.86 9.44 -30.29
C GLN A 113 2.32 8.74 -31.59
N PRO A 114 2.80 9.48 -32.60
CA PRO A 114 3.42 8.88 -33.76
C PRO A 114 4.61 8.00 -33.37
N GLN A 115 4.69 6.80 -33.93
CA GLN A 115 5.82 5.89 -33.79
C GLN A 115 6.74 6.06 -34.99
N ILE A 116 8.01 6.35 -34.76
CA ILE A 116 9.01 6.58 -35.81
C ILE A 116 10.15 5.61 -35.58
N GLY A 117 10.48 4.85 -36.62
CA GLY A 117 11.58 3.89 -36.64
C GLY A 117 12.52 4.14 -37.82
N ILE A 118 13.76 3.71 -37.70
CA ILE A 118 14.73 3.61 -38.78
C ILE A 118 15.14 2.16 -38.89
N ASP A 119 15.04 1.62 -40.10
CA ASP A 119 15.39 0.25 -40.38
C ASP A 119 16.57 0.21 -41.35
N PHE A 120 17.54 -0.65 -41.07
CA PHE A 120 18.59 -1.02 -42.00
C PHE A 120 18.58 -2.55 -42.17
N GLY A 121 18.37 -2.96 -43.39
CA GLY A 121 18.29 -4.36 -43.73
C GLY A 121 19.16 -4.73 -44.97
N GLY A 122 19.57 -5.96 -45.04
CA GLY A 122 20.18 -6.51 -46.23
C GLY A 122 19.65 -7.91 -46.49
N SER A 123 19.36 -8.21 -47.75
CA SER A 123 18.96 -9.56 -48.17
C SER A 123 19.77 -9.99 -49.37
N HIS A 124 20.09 -11.29 -49.42
CA HIS A 124 20.60 -11.95 -50.59
C HIS A 124 19.71 -13.13 -50.88
N ASN A 125 19.03 -13.08 -52.00
CA ASN A 125 18.07 -14.11 -52.37
C ASN A 125 18.32 -14.67 -53.77
N ARG A 126 17.97 -15.95 -53.98
CA ARG A 126 17.91 -16.57 -55.27
C ARG A 126 16.47 -16.90 -55.60
N GLN A 127 15.98 -16.36 -56.69
CA GLN A 127 14.63 -16.65 -57.19
C GLN A 127 14.60 -17.97 -57.95
N SER A 128 13.46 -18.68 -57.90
CA SER A 128 13.22 -19.85 -58.73
C SER A 128 13.24 -19.46 -60.20
N PHE A 129 13.82 -20.33 -61.01
CA PHE A 129 13.84 -20.13 -62.46
C PHE A 129 12.43 -20.08 -63.06
N GLU A 130 11.52 -20.90 -62.51
CA GLU A 130 10.14 -21.05 -63.00
C GLU A 130 9.14 -20.12 -62.25
N ARG A 131 9.62 -19.06 -61.59
CA ARG A 131 8.73 -18.13 -60.92
C ARG A 131 7.81 -17.41 -61.89
N LEU A 132 6.49 -17.44 -61.65
CA LEU A 132 5.50 -16.69 -62.43
C LEU A 132 5.80 -15.20 -62.42
N PHE A 133 5.60 -14.54 -63.58
CA PHE A 133 5.83 -13.10 -63.80
C PHE A 133 7.28 -12.63 -63.62
N ARG A 134 8.28 -13.51 -63.79
CA ARG A 134 9.68 -13.10 -63.83
C ARG A 134 10.00 -12.54 -65.22
N PRO A 135 10.56 -11.32 -65.34
CA PRO A 135 11.08 -10.81 -66.62
C PRO A 135 12.23 -11.70 -67.12
N GLU A 136 12.30 -11.95 -68.39
CA GLU A 136 13.28 -12.86 -69.02
C GLU A 136 14.75 -12.51 -68.70
N ASN A 137 15.06 -11.24 -68.53
CA ASN A 137 16.41 -10.73 -68.26
C ASN A 137 16.70 -10.42 -66.77
N SER A 138 15.86 -10.87 -65.83
CA SER A 138 16.10 -10.65 -64.40
C SER A 138 17.19 -11.60 -63.88
N PRO A 139 18.15 -11.10 -63.07
CA PRO A 139 19.13 -11.95 -62.42
C PRO A 139 18.46 -12.94 -61.47
N LEU A 140 18.95 -14.19 -61.44
CA LEU A 140 18.44 -15.21 -60.53
C LEU A 140 18.79 -14.94 -59.06
N GLN A 141 19.92 -14.31 -58.85
CA GLN A 141 20.40 -13.90 -57.51
C GLN A 141 20.36 -12.40 -57.43
N GLN A 142 19.83 -11.91 -56.34
CA GLN A 142 19.70 -10.48 -56.07
C GLN A 142 20.15 -10.19 -54.64
N SER A 143 21.00 -9.20 -54.50
CA SER A 143 21.33 -8.59 -53.19
C SER A 143 20.61 -7.27 -53.10
N THR A 144 19.94 -7.03 -52.03
CA THR A 144 19.27 -5.77 -51.73
C THR A 144 19.71 -5.26 -50.38
N MET A 145 20.13 -4.02 -50.32
CA MET A 145 20.30 -3.27 -49.08
C MET A 145 19.22 -2.21 -49.01
N GLU A 146 18.64 -2.02 -47.82
CA GLU A 146 17.60 -1.03 -47.58
C GLU A 146 17.97 -0.21 -46.34
N LEU A 147 17.91 1.08 -46.47
CA LEU A 147 17.92 2.02 -45.33
C LEU A 147 16.62 2.80 -45.40
N GLY A 148 15.71 2.51 -44.51
CA GLY A 148 14.37 3.07 -44.50
C GLY A 148 14.03 3.76 -43.16
N GLY A 149 13.08 4.67 -43.23
CA GLY A 149 12.38 5.23 -42.10
C GLY A 149 10.90 4.91 -42.20
N LEU A 150 10.31 4.46 -41.11
CA LEU A 150 8.89 4.16 -40.98
C LEU A 150 8.27 5.07 -39.95
N ALA A 151 7.16 5.74 -40.30
CA ALA A 151 6.29 6.43 -39.35
C ALA A 151 4.89 5.80 -39.40
N SER A 152 4.33 5.48 -38.23
CA SER A 152 2.97 4.99 -38.09
C SER A 152 2.26 5.74 -36.99
N TRP A 153 1.00 6.06 -37.19
CA TRP A 153 0.18 6.77 -36.24
C TRP A 153 -1.29 6.43 -36.39
N GLU A 154 -1.92 6.03 -35.26
CA GLU A 154 -3.37 5.87 -35.19
C GLU A 154 -3.98 7.14 -34.60
N TYR A 155 -4.86 7.80 -35.37
CA TYR A 155 -5.56 8.97 -34.88
C TYR A 155 -6.75 8.56 -34.03
N ASP A 156 -6.69 8.91 -32.74
CA ASP A 156 -7.66 8.49 -31.71
C ASP A 156 -8.96 9.34 -31.77
N LEU A 157 -9.78 9.09 -32.80
CA LEU A 157 -11.06 9.76 -33.04
C LEU A 157 -12.05 9.58 -31.86
N TRP A 158 -12.09 8.38 -31.28
CA TRP A 158 -13.08 7.96 -30.30
C TRP A 158 -12.51 7.85 -28.89
N SER A 159 -11.34 8.39 -28.68
CA SER A 159 -10.61 8.39 -27.41
C SER A 159 -10.36 6.99 -26.84
N ALA A 160 -10.21 5.96 -27.68
CA ALA A 160 -9.89 4.61 -27.24
C ALA A 160 -8.50 4.55 -26.59
N LEU A 161 -7.48 5.07 -27.28
CA LEU A 161 -6.09 5.09 -26.80
C LEU A 161 -5.92 6.01 -25.59
N ARG A 162 -6.59 7.16 -25.59
CA ARG A 162 -6.58 8.07 -24.43
C ARG A 162 -7.30 7.47 -23.23
N ASN A 163 -8.41 6.75 -23.41
CA ASN A 163 -9.06 6.03 -22.32
C ASN A 163 -8.16 4.91 -21.81
N ALA A 164 -7.41 4.19 -22.67
CA ALA A 164 -6.42 3.21 -22.24
C ALA A 164 -5.30 3.87 -21.40
N ALA A 165 -4.77 5.00 -21.83
CA ALA A 165 -3.80 5.76 -21.04
C ALA A 165 -4.39 6.27 -19.71
N ARG A 166 -5.67 6.65 -19.70
CA ARG A 166 -6.37 7.09 -18.49
C ARG A 166 -6.62 5.92 -17.52
N VAL A 167 -6.87 4.70 -18.01
CA VAL A 167 -6.91 3.48 -17.20
C VAL A 167 -5.60 3.31 -16.44
N GLU A 168 -4.46 3.40 -17.15
CA GLU A 168 -3.15 3.26 -16.51
C GLU A 168 -2.82 4.43 -15.56
N THR A 169 -3.31 5.65 -15.84
CA THR A 169 -3.21 6.77 -14.91
C THR A 169 -3.93 6.47 -13.59
N TYR A 170 -5.18 5.99 -13.66
CA TYR A 170 -5.92 5.60 -12.45
C TYR A 170 -5.31 4.39 -11.75
N ARG A 171 -4.70 3.45 -12.51
CA ARG A 171 -3.94 2.34 -11.92
C ARG A 171 -2.71 2.84 -11.16
N ALA A 172 -2.00 3.82 -11.66
CA ALA A 172 -0.89 4.43 -10.93
C ALA A 172 -1.36 5.12 -9.65
N GLN A 173 -2.50 5.85 -9.69
CA GLN A 173 -3.12 6.44 -8.50
C GLN A 173 -3.60 5.37 -7.50
N GLU A 174 -4.15 4.26 -7.97
CA GLU A 174 -4.50 3.10 -7.13
C GLU A 174 -3.25 2.56 -6.41
N ARG A 175 -2.13 2.36 -7.13
CA ARG A 175 -0.88 1.89 -6.52
C ARG A 175 -0.27 2.87 -5.53
N ALA A 176 -0.46 4.18 -5.74
CA ALA A 176 -0.10 5.18 -4.75
C ALA A 176 -0.95 5.07 -3.48
N ALA A 177 -2.26 4.81 -3.63
CA ALA A 177 -3.14 4.55 -2.49
C ALA A 177 -2.79 3.24 -1.77
N ASP A 178 -2.47 2.15 -2.52
CA ASP A 178 -2.01 0.88 -1.95
C ASP A 178 -0.72 1.06 -1.14
N TRP A 179 0.21 1.89 -1.61
CA TRP A 179 1.41 2.23 -0.86
C TRP A 179 1.08 3.01 0.43
N GLY A 180 0.17 3.99 0.36
CA GLY A 180 -0.33 4.70 1.54
C GLY A 180 -0.95 3.75 2.58
N LEU A 181 -1.73 2.76 2.11
CA LEU A 181 -2.30 1.72 2.97
C LEU A 181 -1.23 0.82 3.60
N ALA A 182 -0.23 0.39 2.82
CA ALA A 182 0.88 -0.43 3.31
C ALA A 182 1.68 0.31 4.39
N ARG A 183 1.98 1.60 4.16
CA ARG A 183 2.65 2.48 5.13
C ARG A 183 1.86 2.58 6.44
N LEU A 184 0.57 2.90 6.37
CA LEU A 184 -0.29 3.02 7.54
C LEU A 184 -0.42 1.68 8.29
N SER A 185 -0.54 0.58 7.56
CA SER A 185 -0.62 -0.75 8.15
C SER A 185 0.67 -1.14 8.87
N LEU A 186 1.84 -0.87 8.27
CA LEU A 186 3.14 -1.11 8.89
C LEU A 186 3.31 -0.32 10.18
N GLN A 187 2.99 0.97 10.17
CA GLN A 187 3.02 1.82 11.37
C GLN A 187 2.14 1.25 12.50
N ALA A 188 0.92 0.84 12.15
CA ALA A 188 -0.02 0.28 13.12
C ALA A 188 0.42 -1.10 13.64
N GLU A 189 1.02 -1.94 12.80
CA GLU A 189 1.54 -3.26 13.19
C GLU A 189 2.71 -3.12 14.15
N VAL A 190 3.70 -2.27 13.83
CA VAL A 190 4.84 -1.98 14.72
C VAL A 190 4.35 -1.47 16.08
N ALA A 191 3.42 -0.52 16.09
CA ALA A 191 2.89 0.03 17.35
C ALA A 191 2.09 -1.01 18.15
N SER A 192 1.27 -1.82 17.48
CA SER A 192 0.49 -2.88 18.11
C SER A 192 1.37 -3.95 18.76
N ASP A 193 2.40 -4.41 18.04
CA ASP A 193 3.32 -5.44 18.52
C ASP A 193 4.23 -4.89 19.62
N TYR A 194 4.62 -3.60 19.52
CA TYR A 194 5.35 -2.92 20.59
C TYR A 194 4.54 -2.89 21.89
N PHE A 195 3.26 -2.50 21.85
CA PHE A 195 2.43 -2.50 23.07
C PHE A 195 2.16 -3.92 23.58
N LEU A 196 2.06 -4.91 22.72
CA LEU A 196 1.97 -6.31 23.13
C LEU A 196 3.25 -6.76 23.85
N LEU A 197 4.43 -6.42 23.31
CA LEU A 197 5.72 -6.67 23.94
C LEU A 197 5.79 -6.04 25.34
N ARG A 198 5.41 -4.76 25.47
CA ARG A 198 5.38 -4.04 26.76
C ARG A 198 4.39 -4.66 27.73
N GLY A 199 3.27 -5.19 27.24
CA GLY A 199 2.36 -5.99 28.04
C GLY A 199 3.00 -7.26 28.60
N PHE A 200 3.78 -7.99 27.80
CA PHE A 200 4.53 -9.15 28.27
C PHE A 200 5.66 -8.80 29.23
N ASP A 201 6.34 -7.66 29.04
CA ASP A 201 7.32 -7.15 30.00
C ASP A 201 6.68 -6.95 31.40
N ALA A 202 5.55 -6.27 31.45
CA ALA A 202 4.83 -5.99 32.69
C ALA A 202 4.29 -7.28 33.35
N GLN A 203 3.77 -8.23 32.55
CA GLN A 203 3.35 -9.54 33.08
C GLN A 203 4.54 -10.33 33.65
N THR A 204 5.70 -10.29 32.97
CA THR A 204 6.94 -10.93 33.44
C THR A 204 7.34 -10.40 34.80
N ALA A 205 7.31 -9.06 35.00
CA ALA A 205 7.63 -8.45 36.28
C ALA A 205 6.64 -8.87 37.39
N ILE A 206 5.33 -8.96 37.07
CA ILE A 206 4.30 -9.41 38.03
C ILE A 206 4.51 -10.87 38.43
N TYR A 207 4.78 -11.75 37.45
CA TYR A 207 5.04 -13.17 37.75
C TYR A 207 6.30 -13.32 38.59
N GLN A 208 7.36 -12.62 38.30
CA GLN A 208 8.60 -12.67 39.08
C GLN A 208 8.36 -12.26 40.55
N GLN A 209 7.69 -11.09 40.75
CA GLN A 209 7.32 -10.64 42.11
C GLN A 209 6.46 -11.67 42.87
N SER A 210 5.54 -12.34 42.16
CA SER A 210 4.67 -13.33 42.75
C SER A 210 5.42 -14.62 43.09
N ILE A 211 6.40 -15.02 42.27
CA ILE A 211 7.28 -16.16 42.55
C ILE A 211 8.09 -15.92 43.84
N ASP A 212 8.65 -14.71 43.99
CA ASP A 212 9.42 -14.35 45.18
C ASP A 212 8.51 -14.37 46.44
N LEU A 213 7.28 -13.86 46.32
CA LEU A 213 6.28 -13.93 47.41
C LEU A 213 5.91 -15.37 47.75
N TYR A 214 5.64 -16.22 46.76
CA TYR A 214 5.27 -17.61 46.97
C TYR A 214 6.42 -18.43 47.53
N LYS A 215 7.66 -18.14 47.16
CA LYS A 215 8.84 -18.73 47.75
C LYS A 215 8.91 -18.44 49.25
N ASN A 216 8.74 -17.18 49.65
CA ASN A 216 8.73 -16.79 51.06
C ASN A 216 7.60 -17.48 51.84
N THR A 217 6.41 -17.60 51.22
CA THR A 217 5.28 -18.34 51.83
C THR A 217 5.58 -19.83 51.94
N LEU A 218 6.22 -20.44 50.94
CA LEU A 218 6.62 -21.85 50.95
C LEU A 218 7.64 -22.12 52.05
N ASP A 219 8.64 -21.28 52.20
CA ASP A 219 9.67 -21.41 53.22
C ASP A 219 9.07 -21.31 54.63
N LEU A 220 8.10 -20.38 54.84
CA LEU A 220 7.37 -20.28 56.09
C LEU A 220 6.53 -21.52 56.41
N VAL A 221 5.75 -22.02 55.42
CA VAL A 221 4.90 -23.22 55.62
C VAL A 221 5.76 -24.47 55.81
N LYS A 222 6.93 -24.59 55.18
CA LYS A 222 7.90 -25.68 55.44
C LYS A 222 8.45 -25.62 56.87
N ALA A 223 8.77 -24.43 57.39
CA ALA A 223 9.19 -24.29 58.77
C ALA A 223 8.08 -24.65 59.76
N GLN A 224 6.82 -24.26 59.50
CA GLN A 224 5.67 -24.64 60.30
C GLN A 224 5.42 -26.16 60.23
N PHE A 225 5.61 -26.81 59.09
CA PHE A 225 5.52 -28.27 58.96
C PHE A 225 6.60 -28.97 59.78
N ALA A 226 7.84 -28.49 59.73
CA ALA A 226 8.92 -29.04 60.55
C ALA A 226 8.64 -28.89 62.08
N GLY A 227 7.91 -27.81 62.47
CA GLY A 227 7.43 -27.58 63.83
C GLY A 227 6.12 -28.34 64.17
N ALA A 228 5.60 -29.19 63.29
CA ALA A 228 4.32 -29.92 63.42
C ALA A 228 3.07 -28.99 63.55
N ILE A 229 3.14 -27.75 63.04
CA ILE A 229 2.05 -26.78 63.03
C ILE A 229 1.25 -26.83 61.73
N ALA A 230 1.92 -27.06 60.57
CA ALA A 230 1.28 -27.19 59.25
C ALA A 230 1.24 -28.65 58.80
N SER A 231 0.33 -28.97 57.88
CA SER A 231 0.23 -30.31 57.27
C SER A 231 1.11 -30.45 56.01
N ALA A 232 1.43 -31.71 55.63
CA ALA A 232 2.08 -31.98 54.36
C ALA A 232 1.23 -31.49 53.14
N LEU A 233 -0.10 -31.47 53.29
CA LEU A 233 -1.03 -30.96 52.28
C LEU A 233 -0.82 -29.45 52.06
N ASP A 234 -0.57 -28.68 53.11
CA ASP A 234 -0.32 -27.23 53.01
C ASP A 234 0.97 -26.95 52.26
N VAL A 235 2.04 -27.71 52.57
CA VAL A 235 3.30 -27.62 51.80
C VAL A 235 3.08 -27.92 50.34
N ALA A 236 2.40 -29.03 50.00
CA ALA A 236 2.14 -29.45 48.63
C ALA A 236 1.31 -28.40 47.84
N ARG A 237 0.34 -27.74 48.49
CA ARG A 237 -0.46 -26.65 47.87
C ARG A 237 0.39 -25.45 47.50
N VAL A 238 1.24 -24.97 48.38
CA VAL A 238 2.12 -23.82 48.11
C VAL A 238 3.18 -24.17 47.09
N GLU A 239 3.74 -25.39 47.12
CA GLU A 239 4.68 -25.88 46.10
C GLU A 239 4.02 -25.92 44.73
N SER A 240 2.78 -26.40 44.62
CA SER A 240 2.02 -26.42 43.37
C SER A 240 1.84 -24.99 42.81
N LEU A 241 1.48 -24.02 43.65
CA LEU A 241 1.31 -22.64 43.25
C LEU A 241 2.65 -22.00 42.78
N TYR A 242 3.73 -22.26 43.53
CA TYR A 242 5.07 -21.79 43.21
C TYR A 242 5.55 -22.30 41.83
N TYR A 243 5.50 -23.62 41.60
CA TYR A 243 5.96 -24.19 40.32
C TYR A 243 5.04 -23.88 39.14
N SER A 244 3.72 -23.81 39.35
CA SER A 244 2.77 -23.45 38.30
C SER A 244 2.99 -21.98 37.85
N THR A 245 3.35 -21.11 38.78
CA THR A 245 3.66 -19.70 38.48
C THR A 245 4.98 -19.55 37.70
N GLN A 246 5.99 -20.36 38.03
CA GLN A 246 7.23 -20.42 37.23
C GLN A 246 6.97 -20.91 35.80
N THR A 247 6.07 -21.88 35.63
CA THR A 247 5.65 -22.34 34.31
C THR A 247 5.00 -21.19 33.51
N LYS A 248 4.13 -20.41 34.15
CA LYS A 248 3.50 -19.22 33.51
C LYS A 248 4.53 -18.16 33.13
N LEU A 249 5.50 -17.89 34.00
CA LEU A 249 6.61 -16.99 33.71
C LEU A 249 7.35 -17.42 32.44
N ALA A 250 7.75 -18.69 32.34
CA ALA A 250 8.45 -19.20 31.16
C ALA A 250 7.62 -19.08 29.87
N GLN A 251 6.29 -19.31 29.95
CA GLN A 251 5.38 -19.12 28.81
C GLN A 251 5.31 -17.67 28.36
N VAL A 252 5.19 -16.72 29.28
CA VAL A 252 5.12 -15.28 28.94
C VAL A 252 6.45 -14.79 28.37
N GLN A 253 7.58 -15.24 28.92
CA GLN A 253 8.90 -14.93 28.38
C GLN A 253 9.09 -15.45 26.95
N ALA A 254 8.59 -16.64 26.64
CA ALA A 254 8.60 -17.17 25.28
C ALA A 254 7.74 -16.32 24.33
N GLN A 255 6.53 -15.90 24.75
CA GLN A 255 5.67 -15.03 23.95
C GLN A 255 6.31 -13.66 23.71
N ARG A 256 6.95 -13.09 24.74
CA ARG A 256 7.72 -11.84 24.62
C ARG A 256 8.79 -11.97 23.53
N GLN A 257 9.58 -13.05 23.58
CA GLN A 257 10.67 -13.25 22.62
C GLN A 257 10.16 -13.44 21.20
N VAL A 258 9.06 -14.17 21.00
CA VAL A 258 8.43 -14.31 19.67
C VAL A 258 7.94 -12.96 19.14
N THR A 259 7.34 -12.14 19.99
CA THR A 259 6.88 -10.78 19.59
C THR A 259 8.07 -9.86 19.26
N GLU A 260 9.15 -9.93 20.03
CA GLU A 260 10.39 -9.19 19.75
C GLU A 260 10.99 -9.58 18.39
N GLN A 261 10.98 -10.87 18.06
CA GLN A 261 11.41 -11.36 16.74
C GLN A 261 10.50 -10.89 15.60
N ALA A 262 9.19 -10.76 15.83
CA ALA A 262 8.26 -10.20 14.86
C ALA A 262 8.58 -8.71 14.58
N ILE A 263 8.81 -7.91 15.60
CA ILE A 263 9.22 -6.51 15.46
C ILE A 263 10.56 -6.41 14.71
N ALA A 264 11.53 -7.30 14.98
CA ALA A 264 12.81 -7.32 14.28
C ALA A 264 12.64 -7.41 12.75
N ILE A 265 11.71 -8.25 12.28
CA ILE A 265 11.41 -8.40 10.85
C ILE A 265 10.81 -7.11 10.29
N LEU A 266 9.89 -6.47 11.02
CA LEU A 266 9.24 -5.23 10.57
C LEU A 266 10.26 -4.09 10.40
N VAL A 267 11.29 -4.02 11.26
CA VAL A 267 12.37 -3.02 11.18
C VAL A 267 13.55 -3.47 10.31
N ASN A 268 13.41 -4.57 9.57
CA ASN A 268 14.44 -5.15 8.68
C ASN A 268 15.76 -5.50 9.41
N MET A 269 15.66 -6.08 10.59
CA MET A 269 16.79 -6.59 11.35
C MET A 269 16.73 -8.10 11.51
N ALA A 270 17.91 -8.75 11.58
CA ALA A 270 17.97 -10.17 11.88
C ALA A 270 17.50 -10.42 13.32
N PRO A 271 16.53 -11.33 13.56
CA PRO A 271 15.97 -11.57 14.89
C PRO A 271 17.02 -11.89 15.97
N ALA A 272 18.12 -12.57 15.58
CA ALA A 272 19.19 -12.94 16.50
C ALA A 272 20.05 -11.75 17.01
N SER A 273 20.00 -10.61 16.33
CA SER A 273 20.79 -9.41 16.67
C SER A 273 19.94 -8.25 17.18
N PHE A 274 18.64 -8.48 17.33
CA PHE A 274 17.68 -7.46 17.74
C PHE A 274 17.21 -7.70 19.16
N THR A 275 17.25 -6.67 19.99
CA THR A 275 16.74 -6.71 21.37
C THR A 275 16.13 -5.37 21.73
N ILE A 276 15.04 -5.43 22.50
CA ILE A 276 14.39 -4.28 23.11
C ILE A 276 14.48 -4.44 24.63
N ASP A 277 15.02 -3.45 25.33
CA ASP A 277 15.15 -3.50 26.78
C ASP A 277 13.79 -3.65 27.46
N PRO A 278 13.64 -4.60 28.40
CA PRO A 278 12.38 -4.83 29.09
C PRO A 278 12.03 -3.66 30.02
N ILE A 279 10.75 -3.48 30.28
CA ILE A 279 10.22 -2.54 31.28
C ILE A 279 9.51 -3.29 32.41
N ASN A 280 9.47 -2.68 33.60
CA ASN A 280 8.78 -3.29 34.75
C ASN A 280 7.32 -2.87 34.88
N GLU A 281 6.93 -1.77 34.23
CA GLU A 281 5.58 -1.19 34.37
C GLU A 281 5.07 -0.69 33.03
N LEU A 282 3.85 -1.11 32.68
CA LEU A 282 3.16 -0.62 31.50
C LEU A 282 2.52 0.74 31.78
N ARG A 283 3.00 1.79 31.11
CA ARG A 283 2.39 3.12 31.18
C ARG A 283 1.34 3.24 30.07
N VAL A 284 0.12 3.57 30.47
CA VAL A 284 -0.94 3.94 29.54
C VAL A 284 -0.95 5.46 29.47
N ALA A 285 -0.45 6.00 28.35
CA ALA A 285 -0.55 7.44 28.10
C ALA A 285 -2.03 7.83 28.00
N SER A 286 -2.42 8.90 28.65
CA SER A 286 -3.72 9.52 28.43
C SER A 286 -3.65 10.32 27.12
N PHE A 287 -4.24 9.79 26.07
CA PHE A 287 -4.37 10.52 24.81
C PHE A 287 -5.83 10.64 24.43
N THR A 288 -6.16 11.73 23.77
CA THR A 288 -7.51 11.97 23.26
C THR A 288 -7.49 11.67 21.76
N ILE A 289 -8.27 10.68 21.35
CA ILE A 289 -8.45 10.42 19.90
C ILE A 289 -9.46 11.45 19.39
N PRO A 290 -9.11 12.24 18.35
CA PRO A 290 -10.01 13.22 17.77
C PRO A 290 -11.32 12.59 17.29
N ARG A 291 -12.45 13.25 17.53
CA ARG A 291 -13.72 12.86 16.92
C ARG A 291 -13.70 13.23 15.44
N ILE A 292 -13.65 12.22 14.59
CA ILE A 292 -13.75 12.40 13.15
C ILE A 292 -15.19 12.12 12.72
N ILE A 293 -15.76 13.02 11.92
CA ILE A 293 -17.10 12.87 11.35
C ILE A 293 -17.07 11.70 10.35
N PRO A 294 -18.11 10.83 10.31
CA PRO A 294 -18.13 9.69 9.38
C PRO A 294 -17.85 10.05 7.92
N ALA A 295 -18.30 11.22 7.46
CA ALA A 295 -18.05 11.70 6.10
C ALA A 295 -16.55 11.89 5.79
N THR A 296 -15.74 12.35 6.75
CA THR A 296 -14.31 12.62 6.53
C THR A 296 -13.49 11.33 6.43
N VAL A 297 -13.97 10.21 6.97
CA VAL A 297 -13.33 8.89 6.83
C VAL A 297 -13.23 8.48 5.36
N LEU A 298 -14.21 8.86 4.52
CA LEU A 298 -14.20 8.56 3.09
C LEU A 298 -13.04 9.24 2.34
N GLU A 299 -12.58 10.39 2.84
CA GLU A 299 -11.50 11.17 2.22
C GLU A 299 -10.12 10.81 2.79
N ARG A 300 -10.09 10.22 4.00
CA ARG A 300 -8.86 9.97 4.76
C ARG A 300 -8.37 8.53 4.74
N ARG A 301 -9.04 7.64 4.03
CA ARG A 301 -8.62 6.24 3.94
C ARG A 301 -8.05 5.90 2.57
N PRO A 302 -6.80 5.40 2.53
CA PRO A 302 -6.17 5.02 1.26
C PRO A 302 -6.85 3.83 0.57
N ASP A 303 -7.42 2.85 1.29
CA ASP A 303 -8.15 1.71 0.73
C ASP A 303 -9.44 2.14 0.00
N ILE A 304 -10.16 3.12 0.55
CA ILE A 304 -11.35 3.71 -0.08
C ILE A 304 -10.93 4.45 -1.36
N ALA A 305 -9.88 5.26 -1.30
CA ALA A 305 -9.37 5.96 -2.46
C ALA A 305 -8.88 5.00 -3.56
N GLY A 306 -8.17 3.94 -3.19
CA GLY A 306 -7.73 2.90 -4.13
C GLY A 306 -8.91 2.18 -4.81
N SER A 307 -9.94 1.81 -4.05
CA SER A 307 -11.13 1.15 -4.61
C SER A 307 -11.93 2.08 -5.54
N GLU A 308 -12.02 3.38 -5.23
CA GLU A 308 -12.61 4.39 -6.11
C GLU A 308 -11.82 4.52 -7.42
N ARG A 309 -10.48 4.48 -7.39
CA ARG A 309 -9.66 4.50 -8.60
C ARG A 309 -9.86 3.26 -9.46
N ARG A 310 -10.07 2.07 -8.88
CA ARG A 310 -10.44 0.84 -9.64
C ARG A 310 -11.78 1.02 -10.37
N MET A 311 -12.76 1.61 -9.73
CA MET A 311 -14.03 1.90 -10.36
C MET A 311 -13.89 2.92 -11.51
N ALA A 312 -13.05 3.97 -11.32
CA ALA A 312 -12.72 4.91 -12.37
C ALA A 312 -12.02 4.26 -13.57
N GLN A 313 -11.11 3.29 -13.33
CA GLN A 313 -10.51 2.46 -14.38
C GLN A 313 -11.57 1.72 -15.19
N ALA A 314 -12.46 0.99 -14.52
CA ALA A 314 -13.52 0.21 -15.16
C ALA A 314 -14.47 1.09 -16.00
N SER A 315 -14.79 2.30 -15.55
CA SER A 315 -15.55 3.28 -16.33
C SER A 315 -14.86 3.63 -17.67
N ARG A 316 -13.53 3.76 -17.69
CA ARG A 316 -12.79 4.05 -18.93
C ARG A 316 -12.73 2.86 -19.87
N VAL A 317 -12.70 1.63 -19.35
CA VAL A 317 -12.76 0.40 -20.16
C VAL A 317 -14.07 0.31 -20.94
N ILE A 318 -15.20 0.79 -20.40
CA ILE A 318 -16.46 0.90 -21.16
C ILE A 318 -16.29 1.81 -22.38
N GLY A 319 -15.56 2.93 -22.22
CA GLY A 319 -15.26 3.83 -23.34
C GLY A 319 -14.46 3.16 -24.45
N ILE A 320 -13.45 2.37 -24.07
CA ILE A 320 -12.64 1.58 -25.01
C ILE A 320 -13.53 0.55 -25.75
N ALA A 321 -14.35 -0.20 -25.02
CA ALA A 321 -15.24 -1.18 -25.60
C ALA A 321 -16.31 -0.56 -26.54
N ARG A 322 -16.79 0.64 -26.25
CA ARG A 322 -17.67 1.41 -27.14
C ARG A 322 -16.95 1.88 -28.39
N ALA A 323 -15.69 2.38 -28.25
CA ALA A 323 -14.91 2.85 -29.39
C ALA A 323 -14.66 1.77 -30.43
N ALA A 324 -14.60 0.49 -30.01
CA ALA A 324 -14.44 -0.65 -30.90
C ALA A 324 -15.58 -0.83 -31.93
N PHE A 325 -16.73 -0.21 -31.76
CA PHE A 325 -17.84 -0.24 -32.74
C PHE A 325 -17.68 0.80 -33.86
N PHE A 326 -16.73 1.70 -33.78
CA PHE A 326 -16.55 2.79 -34.69
C PHE A 326 -15.31 2.61 -35.56
N PRO A 327 -15.21 3.33 -36.70
CA PRO A 327 -14.05 3.24 -37.59
C PRO A 327 -12.78 3.74 -36.90
N ASN A 328 -11.66 3.03 -37.06
CA ASN A 328 -10.34 3.55 -36.72
C ASN A 328 -9.67 4.17 -37.94
N LEU A 329 -8.84 5.19 -37.72
CA LEU A 329 -8.08 5.92 -38.75
C LEU A 329 -6.59 5.78 -38.44
N ALA A 330 -5.86 5.12 -39.34
CA ALA A 330 -4.42 4.92 -39.23
C ALA A 330 -3.70 5.63 -40.38
N PHE A 331 -2.55 6.21 -40.06
CA PHE A 331 -1.61 6.81 -41.01
C PHE A 331 -0.32 6.03 -41.01
N ARG A 332 0.25 5.84 -42.20
CA ARG A 332 1.56 5.24 -42.38
C ARG A 332 2.34 6.04 -43.41
N ALA A 333 3.63 6.22 -43.16
CA ALA A 333 4.56 6.77 -44.11
C ALA A 333 5.87 6.00 -43.98
N ASP A 334 6.42 5.63 -45.12
CA ASP A 334 7.72 4.99 -45.22
C ASP A 334 8.53 5.61 -46.36
N GLY A 335 9.82 5.60 -46.23
CA GLY A 335 10.70 6.13 -47.26
C GLY A 335 12.18 5.90 -46.88
N GLY A 336 12.98 5.83 -47.91
CA GLY A 336 14.38 5.49 -47.73
C GLY A 336 15.14 5.34 -49.05
N PHE A 337 16.13 4.48 -48.98
CA PHE A 337 16.98 4.08 -50.11
C PHE A 337 17.07 2.58 -50.19
N GLU A 338 16.94 2.03 -51.41
CA GLU A 338 17.06 0.61 -51.66
C GLU A 338 17.98 0.37 -52.87
N ASP A 339 19.05 -0.41 -52.69
CA ASP A 339 19.95 -0.81 -53.79
C ASP A 339 20.87 -1.99 -53.38
N GLY A 340 21.57 -2.59 -54.34
CA GLY A 340 22.56 -3.64 -54.11
C GLY A 340 23.85 -3.16 -53.45
N PHE A 341 24.48 -2.07 -53.93
CA PHE A 341 25.80 -1.63 -53.47
C PHE A 341 25.98 -0.09 -53.30
N ASN A 342 25.12 0.73 -53.87
CA ASN A 342 25.21 2.20 -53.85
C ASN A 342 23.98 2.79 -53.17
N LEU A 343 23.77 2.47 -51.91
CA LEU A 343 22.54 2.69 -51.20
C LEU A 343 22.09 4.17 -51.23
N ILE A 344 22.94 5.11 -50.83
CA ILE A 344 22.58 6.53 -50.68
C ILE A 344 22.76 7.30 -51.99
N LYS A 345 21.87 7.08 -52.94
CA LYS A 345 21.73 7.87 -54.17
C LYS A 345 20.28 8.26 -54.33
N LEU A 346 20.02 9.49 -54.79
CA LEU A 346 18.66 9.99 -55.02
C LEU A 346 17.87 9.12 -56.00
N ALA A 347 18.55 8.46 -56.95
CA ALA A 347 17.94 7.52 -57.90
C ALA A 347 17.41 6.24 -57.22
N ASN A 348 17.92 5.90 -56.08
CA ASN A 348 17.56 4.71 -55.31
C ASN A 348 16.60 5.03 -54.16
N SER A 349 16.11 6.29 -54.08
CA SER A 349 15.14 6.68 -53.06
C SER A 349 13.74 6.16 -53.40
N PHE A 350 13.06 5.69 -52.35
CA PHE A 350 11.65 5.35 -52.40
C PHE A 350 10.89 6.08 -51.30
N TRP A 351 9.60 6.28 -51.45
CA TRP A 351 8.70 6.77 -50.43
C TRP A 351 7.27 6.34 -50.72
N ALA A 352 6.54 6.12 -49.66
CA ALA A 352 5.11 5.89 -49.70
C ALA A 352 4.45 6.55 -48.49
N TYR A 353 3.26 7.05 -48.62
CA TYR A 353 2.41 7.45 -47.51
C TYR A 353 0.96 7.13 -47.81
N GLY A 354 0.21 6.86 -46.77
CA GLY A 354 -1.20 6.51 -46.92
C GLY A 354 -1.97 6.60 -45.62
N SER A 355 -3.27 6.59 -45.75
CA SER A 355 -4.21 6.49 -44.64
C SER A 355 -5.14 5.31 -44.86
N ALA A 356 -5.52 4.65 -43.79
CA ALA A 356 -6.46 3.52 -43.83
C ALA A 356 -7.58 3.78 -42.81
N VAL A 357 -8.82 3.57 -43.28
CA VAL A 357 -10.01 3.55 -42.40
C VAL A 357 -10.48 2.10 -42.33
N SER A 358 -10.60 1.56 -41.13
CA SER A 358 -11.07 0.19 -40.91
C SER A 358 -12.30 0.20 -39.99
N LEU A 359 -13.39 -0.38 -40.47
CA LEU A 359 -14.61 -0.60 -39.71
C LEU A 359 -15.01 -2.09 -39.82
N PRO A 360 -14.87 -2.87 -38.74
CA PRO A 360 -15.34 -4.24 -38.74
C PRO A 360 -16.88 -4.29 -38.66
N VAL A 361 -17.52 -4.79 -39.71
CA VAL A 361 -18.98 -4.83 -39.86
C VAL A 361 -19.63 -6.00 -39.12
N PHE A 362 -18.97 -7.19 -39.17
CA PHE A 362 -19.48 -8.40 -38.55
C PHE A 362 -18.37 -9.17 -37.83
N GLN A 363 -18.59 -9.52 -36.56
CA GLN A 363 -17.67 -10.30 -35.72
C GLN A 363 -18.40 -11.30 -34.81
N GLY A 364 -19.54 -11.84 -35.23
CA GLY A 364 -20.26 -12.90 -34.51
C GLY A 364 -20.65 -12.53 -33.05
N GLY A 365 -20.93 -11.28 -32.78
CA GLY A 365 -21.31 -10.81 -31.42
C GLY A 365 -20.14 -10.46 -30.47
N TYR A 366 -18.89 -10.68 -30.87
CA TYR A 366 -17.69 -10.46 -30.03
C TYR A 366 -17.66 -9.08 -29.34
N ARG A 367 -17.85 -8.01 -30.08
CA ARG A 367 -17.81 -6.65 -29.52
C ARG A 367 -18.93 -6.36 -28.54
N ARG A 368 -20.13 -6.92 -28.80
CA ARG A 368 -21.24 -6.78 -27.88
C ARG A 368 -20.96 -7.50 -26.56
N ALA A 369 -20.33 -8.70 -26.64
CA ALA A 369 -19.88 -9.43 -25.46
C ALA A 369 -18.83 -8.64 -24.67
N GLN A 370 -17.83 -8.08 -25.34
CA GLN A 370 -16.82 -7.22 -24.71
C GLN A 370 -17.43 -5.99 -24.02
N LEU A 371 -18.40 -5.33 -24.64
CA LEU A 371 -19.08 -4.20 -24.00
C LEU A 371 -19.89 -4.62 -22.77
N GLN A 372 -20.57 -5.77 -22.84
CA GLN A 372 -21.31 -6.30 -21.70
C GLN A 372 -20.39 -6.73 -20.57
N GLU A 373 -19.24 -7.34 -20.89
CA GLU A 373 -18.17 -7.64 -19.93
C GLU A 373 -17.65 -6.38 -19.24
N ALA A 374 -17.35 -5.31 -19.98
CA ALA A 374 -16.91 -4.04 -19.42
C ALA A 374 -17.95 -3.42 -18.47
N TRP A 375 -19.23 -3.51 -18.80
CA TRP A 375 -20.30 -3.06 -17.91
C TRP A 375 -20.45 -3.92 -16.66
N ALA A 376 -20.27 -5.23 -16.77
CA ALA A 376 -20.30 -6.15 -15.64
C ALA A 376 -19.11 -5.86 -14.68
N ALA A 377 -17.92 -5.67 -15.23
CA ALA A 377 -16.73 -5.31 -14.46
C ALA A 377 -16.88 -3.95 -13.75
N TYR A 378 -17.53 -2.96 -14.38
CA TYR A 378 -17.83 -1.69 -13.72
C TYR A 378 -18.75 -1.87 -12.52
N ARG A 379 -19.86 -2.61 -12.66
CA ARG A 379 -20.79 -2.90 -11.56
C ARG A 379 -20.10 -3.69 -10.43
N GLU A 380 -19.27 -4.67 -10.77
CA GLU A 380 -18.47 -5.40 -9.79
C GLU A 380 -17.60 -4.44 -8.96
N THR A 381 -16.88 -3.52 -9.63
CA THR A 381 -16.03 -2.54 -8.92
C THR A 381 -16.83 -1.55 -8.08
N GLU A 382 -18.07 -1.20 -8.49
CA GLU A 382 -19.01 -0.39 -7.72
C GLU A 382 -19.42 -1.11 -6.42
N ASP A 383 -19.79 -2.38 -6.51
CA ASP A 383 -20.14 -3.19 -5.34
C ASP A 383 -18.96 -3.39 -4.39
N LEU A 384 -17.76 -3.63 -4.93
CA LEU A 384 -16.51 -3.73 -4.15
C LEU A 384 -16.16 -2.41 -3.45
N TYR A 385 -16.36 -1.26 -4.11
CA TYR A 385 -16.18 0.05 -3.48
C TYR A 385 -17.16 0.23 -2.31
N ARG A 386 -18.44 -0.10 -2.51
CA ARG A 386 -19.45 -0.06 -1.44
C ARG A 386 -19.08 -0.96 -0.27
N ALA A 387 -18.61 -2.19 -0.54
CA ALA A 387 -18.16 -3.11 0.50
C ALA A 387 -16.97 -2.54 1.29
N THR A 388 -16.01 -1.90 0.61
CA THR A 388 -14.87 -1.25 1.24
C THR A 388 -15.32 -0.12 2.18
N VAL A 389 -16.24 0.74 1.74
CA VAL A 389 -16.81 1.83 2.57
C VAL A 389 -17.53 1.29 3.80
N LEU A 390 -18.39 0.27 3.63
CA LEU A 390 -19.10 -0.33 4.76
C LEU A 390 -18.16 -1.02 5.76
N ASN A 391 -17.12 -1.68 5.27
CA ASN A 391 -16.09 -2.27 6.12
C ASN A 391 -15.30 -1.20 6.90
N ALA A 392 -14.99 -0.07 6.26
CA ALA A 392 -14.32 1.04 6.93
C ALA A 392 -15.17 1.59 8.08
N PHE A 393 -16.46 1.80 7.87
CA PHE A 393 -17.37 2.23 8.94
C PHE A 393 -17.45 1.20 10.07
N ARG A 394 -17.56 -0.10 9.74
CA ARG A 394 -17.55 -1.18 10.74
C ARG A 394 -16.26 -1.18 11.57
N GLU A 395 -15.10 -0.99 10.94
CA GLU A 395 -13.81 -0.95 11.65
C GLU A 395 -13.77 0.21 12.64
N VAL A 396 -14.21 1.41 12.25
CA VAL A 396 -14.25 2.56 13.15
C VAL A 396 -15.22 2.31 14.31
N GLU A 397 -16.45 1.87 14.05
CA GLU A 397 -17.46 1.59 15.09
C GLU A 397 -16.98 0.52 16.08
N ASN A 398 -16.39 -0.56 15.58
CA ASN A 398 -15.85 -1.63 16.42
C ASN A 398 -14.74 -1.11 17.35
N ASN A 399 -13.77 -0.38 16.79
CA ASN A 399 -12.64 0.11 17.58
C ASN A 399 -13.05 1.23 18.55
N LEU A 400 -14.00 2.09 18.19
CA LEU A 400 -14.60 3.05 19.12
C LEU A 400 -15.28 2.32 20.29
N THR A 401 -16.10 1.32 20.01
CA THR A 401 -16.78 0.52 21.03
C THR A 401 -15.78 -0.19 21.94
N LEU A 402 -14.76 -0.85 21.36
CA LEU A 402 -13.71 -1.53 22.12
C LEU A 402 -12.94 -0.56 23.01
N THR A 403 -12.44 0.54 22.47
CA THR A 403 -11.67 1.53 23.24
C THR A 403 -12.48 2.07 24.42
N ASN A 404 -13.78 2.39 24.21
CA ASN A 404 -14.67 2.87 25.25
C ASN A 404 -14.90 1.86 26.35
N ARG A 405 -15.19 0.61 25.99
CA ARG A 405 -15.48 -0.46 26.96
C ARG A 405 -14.24 -0.89 27.70
N LEU A 406 -13.08 -0.96 27.01
CA LEU A 406 -11.81 -1.30 27.65
C LEU A 406 -11.33 -0.22 28.60
N THR A 407 -11.58 1.06 28.33
CA THR A 407 -11.28 2.15 29.27
C THR A 407 -12.07 1.97 30.56
N LEU A 408 -13.38 1.75 30.48
CA LEU A 408 -14.21 1.49 31.66
C LEU A 408 -13.79 0.20 32.38
N ALA A 409 -13.44 -0.85 31.63
CA ALA A 409 -12.96 -2.11 32.21
C ALA A 409 -11.63 -1.92 32.96
N ALA A 410 -10.69 -1.14 32.41
CA ALA A 410 -9.42 -0.83 33.03
C ALA A 410 -9.60 -0.12 34.39
N ASP A 411 -10.47 0.89 34.45
CA ASP A 411 -10.78 1.62 35.68
C ASP A 411 -11.37 0.70 36.76
N ARG A 412 -12.29 -0.20 36.37
CA ARG A 412 -12.89 -1.17 37.29
C ARG A 412 -11.92 -2.24 37.73
N GLN A 413 -11.06 -2.70 36.83
CA GLN A 413 -10.04 -3.69 37.16
C GLN A 413 -8.97 -3.14 38.09
N ASP A 414 -8.57 -1.87 37.94
CA ASP A 414 -7.63 -1.23 38.86
C ASP A 414 -8.22 -1.11 40.27
N ALA A 415 -9.53 -0.83 40.40
CA ALA A 415 -10.22 -0.86 41.70
C ALA A 415 -10.24 -2.28 42.30
N ALA A 416 -10.46 -3.30 41.44
CA ALA A 416 -10.41 -4.71 41.88
C ALA A 416 -9.00 -5.13 42.31
N VAL A 417 -7.96 -4.72 41.61
CA VAL A 417 -6.56 -4.92 42.02
C VAL A 417 -6.29 -4.34 43.39
N GLY A 418 -6.72 -3.09 43.64
CA GLY A 418 -6.58 -2.44 44.94
C GLY A 418 -7.29 -3.20 46.07
N ALA A 419 -8.51 -3.69 45.85
CA ALA A 419 -9.26 -4.49 46.80
C ALA A 419 -8.59 -5.85 47.08
N ASN A 420 -8.08 -6.54 46.06
CA ASN A 420 -7.36 -7.80 46.21
C ASN A 420 -6.04 -7.62 46.99
N PHE A 421 -5.30 -6.56 46.72
CA PHE A 421 -4.09 -6.23 47.50
C PHE A 421 -4.41 -6.02 48.99
N LYS A 422 -5.47 -5.28 49.30
CA LYS A 422 -5.90 -5.10 50.70
C LYS A 422 -6.28 -6.43 51.33
N THR A 423 -7.03 -7.28 50.64
CA THR A 423 -7.39 -8.61 51.11
C THR A 423 -6.16 -9.46 51.35
N GLN A 424 -5.21 -9.50 50.42
CA GLN A 424 -3.96 -10.28 50.52
C GLN A 424 -3.16 -9.85 51.75
N ASN A 425 -2.98 -8.54 51.98
CA ASN A 425 -2.19 -8.04 53.10
C ASN A 425 -2.87 -8.36 54.47
N LEU A 426 -4.17 -8.12 54.58
CA LEU A 426 -4.92 -8.47 55.81
C LEU A 426 -4.90 -9.97 56.07
N THR A 427 -5.08 -10.79 55.05
CA THR A 427 -5.04 -12.26 55.21
C THR A 427 -3.64 -12.73 55.64
N LEU A 428 -2.59 -12.15 55.11
CA LEU A 428 -1.21 -12.47 55.48
C LEU A 428 -0.92 -12.09 56.95
N GLU A 429 -1.37 -10.92 57.40
CA GLU A 429 -1.26 -10.47 58.81
C GLU A 429 -2.01 -11.44 59.75
N LEU A 430 -3.24 -11.81 59.39
CA LEU A 430 -4.02 -12.80 60.19
C LEU A 430 -3.34 -14.17 60.23
N PHE A 431 -2.76 -14.63 59.12
CA PHE A 431 -2.02 -15.89 59.05
C PHE A 431 -0.78 -15.86 59.93
N GLN A 432 -0.02 -14.76 59.95
CA GLN A 432 1.14 -14.57 60.82
C GLN A 432 0.73 -14.57 62.30
N GLY A 433 -0.47 -14.05 62.61
CA GLY A 433 -1.07 -14.09 63.95
C GLY A 433 -1.73 -15.43 64.31
N GLY A 434 -1.73 -16.44 63.43
CA GLY A 434 -2.37 -17.72 63.66
C GLY A 434 -3.91 -17.71 63.55
N LEU A 435 -4.50 -16.64 63.00
CA LEU A 435 -5.96 -16.43 62.90
C LEU A 435 -6.52 -16.77 61.50
N ALA A 436 -5.67 -17.03 60.53
CA ALA A 436 -6.07 -17.47 59.18
C ALA A 436 -5.31 -18.74 58.77
N SER A 437 -5.87 -19.49 57.87
CA SER A 437 -5.26 -20.72 57.35
C SER A 437 -4.30 -20.43 56.14
N SER A 438 -3.36 -21.35 55.88
CA SER A 438 -2.49 -21.31 54.69
C SER A 438 -3.30 -21.28 53.40
N LEU A 439 -4.46 -21.91 53.35
CA LEU A 439 -5.36 -21.96 52.21
C LEU A 439 -5.92 -20.57 51.88
N GLU A 440 -6.30 -19.78 52.90
CA GLU A 440 -6.80 -18.41 52.70
C GLU A 440 -5.71 -17.48 52.12
N VAL A 441 -4.46 -17.64 52.60
CA VAL A 441 -3.31 -16.89 52.07
C VAL A 441 -3.08 -17.27 50.59
N ILE A 442 -3.09 -18.54 50.26
CA ILE A 442 -2.92 -19.01 48.86
C ILE A 442 -3.99 -18.42 47.95
N TYR A 443 -5.27 -18.45 48.36
CA TYR A 443 -6.35 -17.85 47.55
C TYR A 443 -6.23 -16.34 47.43
N ALA A 444 -5.89 -15.62 48.47
CA ALA A 444 -5.71 -14.19 48.44
C ALA A 444 -4.54 -13.80 47.52
N GLN A 445 -3.42 -14.51 47.57
CA GLN A 445 -2.25 -14.29 46.72
C GLN A 445 -2.55 -14.61 45.25
N LEU A 446 -3.24 -15.76 44.98
CA LEU A 446 -3.62 -16.15 43.63
C LEU A 446 -4.60 -15.13 42.99
N ASN A 447 -5.63 -14.71 43.74
CA ASN A 447 -6.59 -13.74 43.26
C ASN A 447 -5.93 -12.39 42.97
N THR A 448 -4.96 -11.96 43.78
CA THR A 448 -4.18 -10.74 43.53
C THR A 448 -3.33 -10.88 42.26
N LEU A 449 -2.64 -11.99 42.06
CA LEU A 449 -1.88 -12.27 40.85
C LEU A 449 -2.77 -12.21 39.61
N LEU A 450 -3.90 -12.94 39.62
CA LEU A 450 -4.84 -12.98 38.50
C LEU A 450 -5.40 -11.57 38.19
N ALA A 451 -5.83 -10.84 39.22
CA ALA A 451 -6.35 -9.47 39.03
C ALA A 451 -5.31 -8.52 38.43
N ARG A 452 -4.04 -8.63 38.83
CA ARG A 452 -2.94 -7.83 38.25
C ARG A 452 -2.66 -8.19 36.79
N ILE A 453 -2.63 -9.49 36.46
CA ILE A 453 -2.41 -9.97 35.09
C ILE A 453 -3.56 -9.50 34.18
N ASP A 454 -4.81 -9.64 34.64
CA ASP A 454 -5.99 -9.16 33.90
C ASP A 454 -5.93 -7.64 33.67
N SER A 455 -5.49 -6.85 34.69
CA SER A 455 -5.30 -5.41 34.52
C SER A 455 -4.30 -5.07 33.40
N ILE A 456 -3.14 -5.77 33.36
CA ILE A 456 -2.15 -5.58 32.30
C ILE A 456 -2.70 -6.00 30.94
N GLN A 457 -3.44 -7.10 30.85
CA GLN A 457 -4.03 -7.56 29.60
C GLN A 457 -5.06 -6.56 29.07
N ILE A 458 -5.95 -6.05 29.92
CA ILE A 458 -6.95 -5.05 29.56
C ILE A 458 -6.25 -3.75 29.08
N LYS A 459 -5.22 -3.28 29.77
CA LYS A 459 -4.46 -2.09 29.40
C LYS A 459 -3.69 -2.26 28.09
N THR A 460 -3.12 -3.44 27.87
CA THR A 460 -2.44 -3.78 26.61
C THR A 460 -3.43 -3.77 25.44
N GLU A 461 -4.61 -4.39 25.62
CA GLU A 461 -5.64 -4.42 24.59
C GLU A 461 -6.25 -3.02 24.35
N LEU A 462 -6.36 -2.18 25.38
CA LEU A 462 -6.77 -0.80 25.23
C LEU A 462 -5.79 -0.01 24.34
N LEU A 463 -4.48 -0.15 24.56
CA LEU A 463 -3.46 0.49 23.73
C LEU A 463 -3.52 -0.02 22.28
N ARG A 464 -3.65 -1.33 22.09
CA ARG A 464 -3.77 -1.93 20.74
C ARG A 464 -5.07 -1.50 20.02
N SER A 465 -6.19 -1.43 20.74
CA SER A 465 -7.45 -0.96 20.16
C SER A 465 -7.39 0.52 19.78
N SER A 466 -6.64 1.33 20.51
CA SER A 466 -6.42 2.74 20.17
C SER A 466 -5.59 2.89 18.88
N VAL A 467 -4.54 2.07 18.71
CA VAL A 467 -3.77 2.00 17.46
C VAL A 467 -4.67 1.58 16.29
N ALA A 468 -5.49 0.55 16.49
CA ALA A 468 -6.43 0.08 15.48
C ALA A 468 -7.47 1.14 15.12
N LEU A 469 -7.94 1.94 16.09
CA LEU A 469 -8.85 3.05 15.84
C LEU A 469 -8.17 4.15 15.00
N ILE A 470 -6.95 4.56 15.34
CA ILE A 470 -6.20 5.56 14.55
C ILE A 470 -5.99 5.05 13.11
N ARG A 471 -5.63 3.79 12.94
CA ARG A 471 -5.53 3.16 11.61
C ARG A 471 -6.87 3.21 10.85
N ALA A 472 -7.98 2.85 11.52
CA ALA A 472 -9.31 2.85 10.92
C ALA A 472 -9.77 4.25 10.50
N LEU A 473 -9.30 5.30 11.21
CA LEU A 473 -9.53 6.70 10.89
C LEU A 473 -8.62 7.26 9.79
N GLY A 474 -7.66 6.45 9.28
CA GLY A 474 -6.76 6.80 8.19
C GLY A 474 -5.38 7.31 8.61
N GLY A 475 -5.06 7.39 9.94
CA GLY A 475 -3.71 7.67 10.45
C GLY A 475 -3.03 8.92 9.88
N GLY A 476 -3.78 9.97 9.56
CA GLY A 476 -3.24 11.20 8.99
C GLY A 476 -3.04 11.18 7.46
N TRP A 477 -3.43 10.12 6.76
CA TRP A 477 -3.51 10.12 5.31
C TRP A 477 -4.72 10.94 4.81
N ASP A 478 -4.58 11.59 3.64
CA ASP A 478 -5.63 12.37 3.00
C ASP A 478 -5.64 12.09 1.49
N ARG A 479 -6.82 12.13 0.87
CA ARG A 479 -7.00 11.94 -0.58
C ARG A 479 -6.18 12.94 -1.42
N LYS A 480 -5.86 14.11 -0.88
CA LYS A 480 -5.00 15.13 -1.52
C LYS A 480 -3.57 14.64 -1.73
N GLN A 481 -3.15 13.58 -1.02
CA GLN A 481 -1.85 12.94 -1.19
C GLN A 481 -1.79 12.05 -2.44
N LEU A 482 -2.93 11.76 -3.08
CA LEU A 482 -2.91 11.08 -4.38
C LEU A 482 -2.24 11.96 -5.43
N PRO A 483 -1.30 11.40 -6.21
CA PRO A 483 -0.60 12.17 -7.21
C PRO A 483 -1.53 12.62 -8.35
N SER A 484 -1.36 13.86 -8.79
CA SER A 484 -2.00 14.38 -10.00
C SER A 484 -1.42 13.70 -11.25
N ASP A 485 -2.10 13.89 -12.39
CA ASP A 485 -1.66 13.34 -13.67
C ASP A 485 -0.22 13.77 -14.06
N ASP A 486 0.17 15.01 -13.71
CA ASP A 486 1.49 15.55 -14.01
C ASP A 486 2.57 15.00 -13.07
N GLN A 487 2.22 14.78 -11.79
CA GLN A 487 3.11 14.19 -10.80
C GLN A 487 3.38 12.69 -11.05
N ILE A 488 2.45 12.00 -11.72
CA ILE A 488 2.64 10.59 -12.09
C ILE A 488 3.69 10.46 -13.21
N GLN A 489 3.85 11.46 -14.09
CA GLN A 489 4.75 11.35 -15.23
C GLN A 489 6.23 11.28 -14.79
N PRO A 490 6.94 10.15 -15.04
CA PRO A 490 8.29 9.94 -14.52
C PRO A 490 9.38 10.69 -15.30
N PHE A 491 9.15 10.98 -16.59
CA PHE A 491 10.12 11.63 -17.48
C PHE A 491 9.42 12.27 -18.69
N GLY A 492 10.13 13.17 -19.39
CA GLY A 492 9.64 13.81 -20.62
C GLY A 492 9.68 12.88 -21.84
N THR A 493 8.85 13.15 -22.84
CA THR A 493 8.68 12.33 -24.05
C THR A 493 9.99 12.11 -24.83
N PHE A 494 10.92 13.06 -24.80
CA PHE A 494 12.21 13.01 -25.52
C PHE A 494 13.42 12.77 -24.61
N GLN A 495 13.19 12.25 -23.40
CA GLN A 495 14.27 12.00 -22.47
C GLN A 495 14.88 10.61 -22.68
N TYR A 496 15.91 10.49 -23.53
CA TYR A 496 16.62 9.24 -23.83
C TYR A 496 18.00 9.15 -23.17
N VAL A 497 18.34 10.09 -22.28
CA VAL A 497 19.64 10.18 -21.62
C VAL A 497 19.63 9.30 -20.36
N ASN A 498 20.80 8.74 -20.05
CA ASN A 498 21.02 7.95 -18.83
C ASN A 498 20.25 6.61 -18.79
N LEU A 499 20.47 5.79 -19.82
CA LEU A 499 19.79 4.50 -19.97
C LEU A 499 20.13 3.47 -18.89
N THR A 500 21.18 3.69 -18.09
CA THR A 500 21.66 2.78 -17.04
C THR A 500 21.06 3.05 -15.67
N LYS A 501 20.38 4.19 -15.48
CA LYS A 501 19.72 4.55 -14.23
C LYS A 501 18.22 4.68 -14.45
N PRO A 502 17.38 4.24 -13.50
CA PRO A 502 15.96 4.58 -13.57
C PRO A 502 15.81 6.10 -13.65
N ALA A 503 14.83 6.55 -14.45
CA ALA A 503 14.47 7.96 -14.49
C ALA A 503 14.17 8.44 -13.05
N PRO A 504 14.63 9.66 -12.66
CA PRO A 504 14.32 10.18 -11.35
C PRO A 504 12.81 10.18 -11.19
N VAL A 505 12.35 9.59 -10.12
CA VAL A 505 10.94 9.60 -9.74
C VAL A 505 10.63 11.06 -9.46
N GLY A 506 9.94 11.73 -10.36
CA GLY A 506 9.42 13.07 -10.10
C GLY A 506 8.63 12.96 -8.81
N GLY A 507 9.05 13.69 -7.78
CA GLY A 507 8.56 13.50 -6.43
C GLY A 507 7.02 13.53 -6.44
N ILE A 508 6.42 12.46 -5.92
CA ILE A 508 5.16 12.64 -5.27
C ILE A 508 5.55 13.36 -4.00
N ASP A 509 5.39 14.65 -4.00
CA ASP A 509 5.50 15.45 -2.81
C ASP A 509 4.27 15.17 -1.96
N VAL A 510 4.29 13.99 -1.33
CA VAL A 510 3.21 13.57 -0.46
C VAL A 510 3.28 14.35 0.85
N HIS A 511 4.48 14.76 1.23
CA HIS A 511 4.80 15.75 2.26
C HIS A 511 6.21 16.25 2.01
N ALA A 512 6.47 17.53 2.21
CA ALA A 512 7.80 18.13 2.06
C ALA A 512 8.86 17.44 2.94
N ASP A 513 8.45 16.81 4.03
CA ASP A 513 9.29 16.08 4.96
C ASP A 513 9.52 14.59 4.57
N ASP A 514 8.69 14.03 3.68
CA ASP A 514 8.77 12.63 3.22
C ASP A 514 9.59 12.45 1.92
N ASN A 515 10.09 13.53 1.33
CA ASN A 515 10.89 13.50 0.11
C ASN A 515 12.15 12.62 0.22
N HIS A 516 12.69 12.44 1.42
CA HIS A 516 13.82 11.56 1.67
C HIS A 516 13.51 10.08 1.42
N VAL A 517 12.32 9.61 1.78
CA VAL A 517 11.94 8.20 1.66
C VAL A 517 11.75 7.79 0.20
N TYR A 518 11.16 8.65 -0.64
CA TYR A 518 10.99 8.36 -2.07
C TYR A 518 12.30 8.51 -2.86
N ASN A 519 13.13 9.48 -2.53
CA ASN A 519 14.42 9.67 -3.19
C ASN A 519 15.42 8.55 -2.82
N ASP A 520 15.41 8.09 -1.56
CA ASP A 520 16.27 6.98 -1.12
C ASP A 520 15.83 5.61 -1.64
N LEU A 521 14.52 5.39 -1.83
CA LEU A 521 14.00 4.13 -2.39
C LEU A 521 14.36 3.93 -3.87
N THR A 522 14.55 5.02 -4.61
CA THR A 522 14.92 4.99 -6.03
C THR A 522 16.43 5.15 -6.29
N THR A 523 17.17 5.66 -5.31
CA THR A 523 18.64 5.74 -5.32
C THR A 523 19.22 4.62 -4.46
N ARG A 524 19.02 3.34 -4.82
CA ARG A 524 19.87 2.27 -4.24
C ARG A 524 21.33 2.60 -4.56
N PRO A 525 22.22 2.72 -3.57
CA PRO A 525 23.63 2.78 -3.88
C PRO A 525 23.99 1.51 -4.66
N ALA A 526 24.66 1.69 -5.79
CA ALA A 526 25.21 0.56 -6.54
C ALA A 526 26.08 -0.27 -5.57
N ARG A 527 25.70 -1.55 -5.39
CA ARG A 527 26.56 -2.54 -4.74
C ARG A 527 27.75 -2.84 -5.63
#